data_82b47a647b2a56728d6731d802749c29
#
_entry.id   82b47a647b2a56728d6731d802749c29
#
_cell.length_a   1.000
_cell.length_b   1.000
_cell.length_c   1.000
_cell.angle_alpha   90.00
_cell.angle_beta   90.00
_cell.angle_gamma   90.00
#
_symmetry.space_group_name_H-M   'P 1'
#
loop_
_entity.id
_entity.type
_entity.pdbx_description
1 polymer ?
#
loop_
_entity_poly.entity_id
_entity_poly.type
_entity_poly.pdbx_seq_one_letter_code
_entity_poly.pdbx_strand_id
1 'polypeptide(L)'
;MSPRARARAADVAVGGAVAAAAAGLFVLGDERNGSLPLFLAWFAVHVLYGIATGSFWTLLVVVTCPPLFVAMSSGNGDDTPLWLQAFFVEAFYGVPFAFVGIVARRIWQLRRRPGLPALPQREESAE
;
A
#
# COMPACT_ATOMS: atom_id res chain seq x y z
N MET A 1 -9.41 -10.56 23.65
CA MET A 1 -8.54 -9.83 22.73
C MET A 1 -8.97 -8.37 22.68
N SER A 2 -8.06 -7.43 22.96
CA SER A 2 -8.40 -6.01 23.02
C SER A 2 -8.80 -5.46 21.64
N PRO A 3 -9.62 -4.38 21.57
CA PRO A 3 -10.00 -3.76 20.29
C PRO A 3 -8.79 -3.35 19.42
N ARG A 4 -7.72 -2.88 20.08
CA ARG A 4 -6.46 -2.52 19.42
C ARG A 4 -5.73 -3.72 18.82
N ALA A 5 -5.77 -4.88 19.49
CA ALA A 5 -5.16 -6.10 18.99
C ALA A 5 -5.91 -6.65 17.77
N ARG A 6 -7.26 -6.56 17.77
CA ARG A 6 -8.07 -6.93 16.61
C ARG A 6 -7.81 -6.05 15.40
N ALA A 7 -7.70 -4.73 15.60
CA ALA A 7 -7.37 -3.80 14.52
C ALA A 7 -5.99 -4.11 13.90
N ARG A 8 -4.97 -4.35 14.72
CA ARG A 8 -3.63 -4.74 14.22
C ARG A 8 -3.64 -6.07 13.48
N ALA A 9 -4.39 -7.07 13.98
CA ALA A 9 -4.50 -8.36 13.31
C ALA A 9 -5.20 -8.22 11.94
N ALA A 10 -6.24 -7.38 11.85
CA ALA A 10 -6.91 -7.08 10.58
C ALA A 10 -5.97 -6.37 9.60
N ASP A 11 -5.19 -5.38 10.07
CA ASP A 11 -4.22 -4.68 9.22
C ASP A 11 -3.13 -5.63 8.68
N VAL A 12 -2.63 -6.55 9.52
CA VAL A 12 -1.65 -7.57 9.10
C VAL A 12 -2.27 -8.54 8.11
N ALA A 13 -3.52 -8.98 8.34
CA ALA A 13 -4.20 -9.91 7.43
C ALA A 13 -4.45 -9.27 6.06
N VAL A 14 -4.92 -8.01 6.04
CA VAL A 14 -5.10 -7.24 4.81
C VAL A 14 -3.76 -7.05 4.09
N GLY A 15 -2.70 -6.67 4.84
CA GLY A 15 -1.36 -6.53 4.28
C GLY A 15 -0.85 -7.82 3.64
N GLY A 16 -1.02 -8.96 4.32
CA GLY A 16 -0.64 -10.27 3.79
C GLY A 16 -1.42 -10.67 2.53
N ALA A 17 -2.74 -10.45 2.53
CA ALA A 17 -3.57 -10.74 1.36
C ALA A 17 -3.19 -9.87 0.15
N VAL A 18 -2.90 -8.59 0.36
CA VAL A 18 -2.47 -7.67 -0.69
C VAL A 18 -1.10 -8.06 -1.24
N ALA A 19 -0.15 -8.41 -0.36
CA ALA A 19 1.17 -8.86 -0.78
C ALA A 19 1.09 -10.14 -1.62
N ALA A 20 0.26 -11.10 -1.22
CA ALA A 20 0.03 -12.32 -1.99
C ALA A 20 -0.63 -12.03 -3.35
N ALA A 21 -1.60 -11.11 -3.40
CA ALA A 21 -2.25 -10.70 -4.64
C ALA A 21 -1.26 -10.00 -5.58
N ALA A 22 -0.43 -9.09 -5.07
CA ALA A 22 0.59 -8.39 -5.85
C ALA A 22 1.62 -9.37 -6.42
N ALA A 23 2.11 -10.32 -5.60
CA ALA A 23 3.04 -11.35 -6.03
C ALA A 23 2.41 -12.26 -7.11
N GLY A 24 1.16 -12.68 -6.92
CA GLY A 24 0.42 -13.48 -7.90
C GLY A 24 0.26 -12.75 -9.24
N LEU A 25 -0.12 -11.47 -9.20
CA LEU A 25 -0.24 -10.64 -10.41
C LEU A 25 1.10 -10.44 -11.10
N PHE A 26 2.19 -10.30 -10.35
CA PHE A 26 3.54 -10.19 -10.91
C PHE A 26 3.92 -11.47 -11.67
N VAL A 27 3.76 -12.65 -11.05
CA VAL A 27 4.06 -13.94 -11.67
C VAL A 27 3.20 -14.18 -12.90
N LEU A 28 1.89 -13.92 -12.83
CA LEU A 28 0.99 -14.04 -13.98
C LEU A 28 1.33 -13.05 -15.10
N GLY A 29 1.82 -11.86 -14.75
CA GLY A 29 2.27 -10.85 -15.71
C GLY A 29 3.50 -11.31 -16.48
N ASP A 30 4.46 -11.94 -15.79
CA ASP A 30 5.67 -12.50 -16.40
C ASP A 30 5.31 -13.64 -17.37
N GLU A 31 4.49 -14.61 -16.97
CA GLU A 31 4.04 -15.71 -17.82
C GLU A 31 3.24 -15.28 -19.06
N ARG A 32 2.53 -14.13 -18.98
CA ARG A 32 1.66 -13.63 -20.05
C ARG A 32 2.22 -12.44 -20.83
N ASN A 33 3.55 -12.22 -20.79
CA ASN A 33 4.22 -11.11 -21.48
C ASN A 33 3.60 -9.73 -21.15
N GLY A 34 3.31 -9.47 -19.90
CA GLY A 34 2.93 -8.13 -19.41
C GLY A 34 1.61 -7.59 -19.97
N SER A 35 0.52 -8.34 -19.86
CA SER A 35 -0.78 -7.85 -20.33
C SER A 35 -1.22 -6.59 -19.58
N LEU A 36 -1.72 -5.59 -20.33
CA LEU A 36 -2.21 -4.33 -19.78
C LEU A 36 -3.25 -4.51 -18.63
N PRO A 37 -4.24 -5.42 -18.74
CA PRO A 37 -5.19 -5.65 -17.65
C PRO A 37 -4.53 -6.11 -16.34
N LEU A 38 -3.50 -6.95 -16.40
CA LEU A 38 -2.78 -7.41 -15.22
C LEU A 38 -1.98 -6.27 -14.56
N PHE A 39 -1.36 -5.41 -15.38
CA PHE A 39 -0.67 -4.23 -14.88
C PHE A 39 -1.65 -3.25 -14.20
N LEU A 40 -2.82 -3.00 -14.78
CA LEU A 40 -3.83 -2.14 -14.17
C LEU A 40 -4.39 -2.73 -12.87
N ALA A 41 -4.59 -4.05 -12.81
CA ALA A 41 -5.02 -4.74 -11.58
C ALA A 41 -3.94 -4.63 -10.49
N TRP A 42 -2.69 -4.85 -10.84
CA TRP A 42 -1.55 -4.70 -9.94
C TRP A 42 -1.41 -3.27 -9.41
N PHE A 43 -1.51 -2.26 -10.29
CA PHE A 43 -1.56 -0.85 -9.93
C PHE A 43 -2.70 -0.55 -8.94
N ALA A 44 -3.92 -0.99 -9.25
CA ALA A 44 -5.09 -0.76 -8.42
C ALA A 44 -4.91 -1.35 -7.01
N VAL A 45 -4.34 -2.54 -6.90
CA VAL A 45 -4.04 -3.20 -5.61
C VAL A 45 -3.15 -2.31 -4.74
N HIS A 46 -2.08 -1.72 -5.30
CA HIS A 46 -1.15 -0.87 -4.55
C HIS A 46 -1.80 0.45 -4.10
N VAL A 47 -2.54 1.11 -4.99
CA VAL A 47 -3.27 2.35 -4.65
C VAL A 47 -4.32 2.08 -3.58
N LEU A 48 -5.13 1.05 -3.74
CA LEU A 48 -6.17 0.69 -2.76
C LEU A 48 -5.56 0.32 -1.41
N TYR A 49 -4.43 -0.38 -1.40
CA TYR A 49 -3.73 -0.71 -0.17
C TYR A 49 -3.21 0.55 0.54
N GLY A 50 -2.63 1.49 -0.21
CA GLY A 50 -2.22 2.79 0.33
C GLY A 50 -3.40 3.57 0.93
N ILE A 51 -4.55 3.58 0.23
CA ILE A 51 -5.78 4.20 0.74
C ILE A 51 -6.29 3.49 2.00
N ALA A 52 -6.31 2.16 2.01
CA ALA A 52 -6.84 1.37 3.13
C ALA A 52 -6.03 1.58 4.41
N THR A 53 -4.71 1.54 4.31
CA THR A 53 -3.82 1.65 5.48
C THR A 53 -3.54 3.09 5.89
N GLY A 54 -3.32 3.99 4.92
CA GLY A 54 -2.96 5.39 5.16
C GLY A 54 -1.67 5.60 5.95
N SER A 55 -0.83 4.57 6.04
CA SER A 55 0.40 4.54 6.83
C SER A 55 1.63 4.37 5.95
N PHE A 56 2.70 5.10 6.25
CA PHE A 56 3.97 4.94 5.53
C PHE A 56 4.64 3.58 5.73
N TRP A 57 4.30 2.85 6.80
CA TRP A 57 4.74 1.46 6.99
C TRP A 57 4.26 0.53 5.88
N THR A 58 3.19 0.88 5.20
CA THR A 58 2.70 0.21 3.99
C THR A 58 3.78 0.10 2.92
N LEU A 59 4.61 1.14 2.77
CA LEU A 59 5.68 1.15 1.76
C LEU A 59 6.73 0.08 2.02
N LEU A 60 7.06 -0.19 3.29
CA LEU A 60 7.96 -1.31 3.65
C LEU A 60 7.33 -2.65 3.31
N VAL A 61 6.05 -2.83 3.57
CA VAL A 61 5.33 -4.07 3.24
C VAL A 61 5.32 -4.29 1.73
N VAL A 62 5.06 -3.26 0.94
CA VAL A 62 5.06 -3.30 -0.53
C VAL A 62 6.42 -3.72 -1.08
N VAL A 63 7.51 -3.20 -0.54
CA VAL A 63 8.87 -3.52 -1.03
C VAL A 63 9.34 -4.90 -0.61
N THR A 64 8.91 -5.38 0.56
CA THR A 64 9.49 -6.60 1.15
C THR A 64 8.64 -7.85 0.94
N CYS A 65 7.31 -7.75 1.07
CA CYS A 65 6.46 -8.93 1.07
C CYS A 65 6.30 -9.59 -0.30
N PRO A 66 5.98 -8.89 -1.43
CA PRO A 66 5.84 -9.54 -2.73
C PRO A 66 7.12 -10.24 -3.19
N PRO A 67 8.34 -9.62 -3.13
CA PRO A 67 9.57 -10.31 -3.47
C PRO A 67 9.83 -11.55 -2.60
N LEU A 68 9.50 -11.48 -1.32
CA LEU A 68 9.63 -12.62 -0.42
C LEU A 68 8.71 -13.78 -0.83
N PHE A 69 7.45 -13.50 -1.18
CA PHE A 69 6.52 -14.52 -1.70
C PHE A 69 7.02 -15.13 -3.00
N VAL A 70 7.54 -14.31 -3.92
CA VAL A 70 8.13 -14.79 -5.17
C VAL A 70 9.35 -15.68 -4.88
N ALA A 71 10.23 -15.27 -3.97
CA ALA A 71 11.40 -16.07 -3.57
C ALA A 71 11.02 -17.43 -2.96
N MET A 72 9.91 -17.49 -2.22
CA MET A 72 9.43 -18.74 -1.62
C MET A 72 8.72 -19.66 -2.62
N SER A 73 8.15 -19.12 -3.68
CA SER A 73 7.36 -19.86 -4.67
C SER A 73 8.15 -20.22 -5.94
N SER A 74 9.16 -19.45 -6.30
CA SER A 74 9.97 -19.68 -7.50
C SER A 74 11.27 -20.38 -7.13
N GLY A 75 11.58 -21.49 -7.84
CA GLY A 75 12.91 -22.11 -7.79
C GLY A 75 13.98 -21.16 -8.33
N ASN A 76 15.23 -21.36 -7.92
CA ASN A 76 16.37 -20.60 -8.44
C ASN A 76 16.56 -20.95 -9.93
N GLY A 77 16.12 -20.07 -10.83
CA GLY A 77 16.49 -20.11 -12.24
C GLY A 77 17.92 -19.58 -12.44
N ASP A 78 18.56 -19.98 -13.54
CA ASP A 78 20.01 -19.74 -13.78
C ASP A 78 20.39 -18.29 -14.07
N ASP A 79 19.41 -17.41 -14.35
CA ASP A 79 19.64 -15.98 -14.62
C ASP A 79 19.24 -15.10 -13.43
N THR A 80 18.98 -13.82 -13.66
CA THR A 80 18.55 -12.89 -12.60
C THR A 80 17.36 -13.45 -11.83
N PRO A 81 17.47 -13.72 -10.53
CA PRO A 81 16.43 -14.39 -9.79
C PRO A 81 15.13 -13.56 -9.80
N LEU A 82 14.00 -14.20 -10.02
CA LEU A 82 12.70 -13.57 -10.19
C LEU A 82 12.31 -12.66 -9.00
N TRP A 83 12.72 -13.05 -7.78
CA TRP A 83 12.50 -12.23 -6.58
C TRP A 83 13.23 -10.88 -6.63
N LEU A 84 14.42 -10.84 -7.28
CA LEU A 84 15.18 -9.60 -7.43
C LEU A 84 14.49 -8.68 -8.44
N GLN A 85 13.96 -9.23 -9.52
CA GLN A 85 13.16 -8.48 -10.49
C GLN A 85 11.89 -7.94 -9.80
N ALA A 86 11.19 -8.76 -9.03
CA ALA A 86 10.04 -8.36 -8.25
C ALA A 86 10.38 -7.22 -7.27
N PHE A 87 11.53 -7.30 -6.59
CA PHE A 87 11.99 -6.24 -5.69
C PHE A 87 12.18 -4.90 -6.41
N PHE A 88 12.81 -4.90 -7.57
CA PHE A 88 12.99 -3.66 -8.36
C PHE A 88 11.66 -3.11 -8.87
N VAL A 89 10.78 -3.96 -9.36
CA VAL A 89 9.44 -3.55 -9.81
C VAL A 89 8.64 -2.94 -8.67
N GLU A 90 8.64 -3.57 -7.50
CA GLU A 90 7.95 -3.03 -6.33
C GLU A 90 8.57 -1.72 -5.83
N ALA A 91 9.88 -1.61 -5.80
CA ALA A 91 10.56 -0.39 -5.36
C ALA A 91 10.29 0.79 -6.30
N PHE A 92 10.34 0.58 -7.63
CA PHE A 92 10.20 1.66 -8.60
C PHE A 92 8.75 2.00 -8.96
N TYR A 93 7.85 1.04 -8.89
CA TYR A 93 6.45 1.24 -9.26
C TYR A 93 5.49 1.00 -8.09
N GLY A 94 5.60 -0.07 -7.35
CA GLY A 94 4.71 -0.41 -6.24
C GLY A 94 4.71 0.65 -5.15
N VAL A 95 5.89 1.12 -4.76
CA VAL A 95 6.05 2.19 -3.74
C VAL A 95 5.41 3.51 -4.17
N PRO A 96 5.68 4.08 -5.35
CA PRO A 96 5.02 5.30 -5.80
C PRO A 96 3.49 5.18 -5.84
N PHE A 97 2.95 4.06 -6.30
CA PHE A 97 1.51 3.85 -6.37
C PHE A 97 0.85 3.71 -4.99
N ALA A 98 1.46 2.98 -4.08
CA ALA A 98 1.01 2.93 -2.69
C ALA A 98 1.09 4.32 -2.02
N PHE A 99 2.13 5.09 -2.32
CA PHE A 99 2.28 6.46 -1.82
C PHE A 99 1.17 7.38 -2.33
N VAL A 100 0.78 7.30 -3.61
CA VAL A 100 -0.37 8.03 -4.16
C VAL A 100 -1.64 7.70 -3.37
N GLY A 101 -1.88 6.44 -3.05
CA GLY A 101 -3.01 6.01 -2.22
C GLY A 101 -3.00 6.63 -0.82
N ILE A 102 -1.84 6.65 -0.15
CA ILE A 102 -1.66 7.25 1.18
C ILE A 102 -1.96 8.75 1.13
N VAL A 103 -1.41 9.46 0.15
CA VAL A 103 -1.61 10.91 -0.03
C VAL A 103 -3.08 11.21 -0.31
N ALA A 104 -3.73 10.48 -1.20
CA ALA A 104 -5.15 10.62 -1.52
C ALA A 104 -6.02 10.50 -0.25
N ARG A 105 -5.77 9.48 0.58
CA ARG A 105 -6.46 9.34 1.86
C ARG A 105 -6.22 10.51 2.79
N ARG A 106 -4.99 11.01 2.91
CA ARG A 106 -4.67 12.15 3.79
C ARG A 106 -5.36 13.44 3.33
N ILE A 107 -5.35 13.72 2.04
CA ILE A 107 -6.07 14.87 1.46
C ILE A 107 -7.56 14.77 1.76
N TRP A 108 -8.15 13.59 1.56
CA TRP A 108 -9.56 13.36 1.83
C TRP A 108 -9.92 13.55 3.31
N GLN A 109 -9.06 13.08 4.24
CA GLN A 109 -9.24 13.28 5.67
C GLN A 109 -9.14 14.76 6.06
N LEU A 110 -8.23 15.53 5.46
CA LEU A 110 -8.11 16.97 5.69
C LEU A 110 -9.35 17.73 5.22
N ARG A 111 -9.90 17.37 4.06
CA ARG A 111 -11.13 17.98 3.53
C ARG A 111 -12.37 17.68 4.37
N ARG A 112 -12.39 16.57 5.10
CA ARG A 112 -13.51 16.18 5.97
C ARG A 112 -13.44 16.74 7.38
N ARG A 113 -12.36 17.41 7.78
CA ARG A 113 -12.35 18.10 9.07
C ARG A 113 -13.30 19.29 9.00
N PRO A 114 -14.47 19.26 9.69
CA PRO A 114 -15.30 20.44 9.81
C PRO A 114 -14.46 21.52 10.44
N GLY A 115 -14.58 22.76 9.95
CA GLY A 115 -13.73 23.89 10.29
C GLY A 115 -13.45 23.97 11.79
N LEU A 116 -12.25 24.36 12.11
CA LEU A 116 -11.85 24.68 13.48
C LEU A 116 -12.95 25.50 14.14
N PRO A 117 -13.41 25.16 15.36
CA PRO A 117 -14.34 26.02 16.08
C PRO A 117 -13.78 27.43 16.08
N ALA A 118 -14.60 28.41 15.70
CA ALA A 118 -14.23 29.81 15.72
C ALA A 118 -13.59 30.09 17.08
N LEU A 119 -12.36 30.63 17.06
CA LEU A 119 -11.71 31.06 18.28
C LEU A 119 -12.71 31.87 19.08
N PRO A 120 -12.88 31.63 20.40
CA PRO A 120 -13.75 32.44 21.21
C PRO A 120 -13.31 33.89 21.01
N GLN A 121 -14.22 34.70 20.50
CA GLN A 121 -14.01 36.14 20.43
C GLN A 121 -13.71 36.58 21.86
N ARG A 122 -12.49 37.04 22.08
CA ARG A 122 -12.10 37.68 23.30
C ARG A 122 -13.00 38.90 23.41
N GLU A 123 -14.05 38.81 24.23
CA GLU A 123 -14.80 39.99 24.64
C GLU A 123 -13.76 40.94 25.26
N GLU A 124 -13.28 41.91 24.50
CA GLU A 124 -12.63 43.06 25.05
C GLU A 124 -13.65 43.72 25.96
N SER A 125 -13.53 43.40 27.24
CA SER A 125 -14.20 44.15 28.30
C SER A 125 -13.72 45.58 28.16
N ALA A 126 -14.56 46.41 27.55
CA ALA A 126 -14.45 47.84 27.63
C ALA A 126 -14.78 48.27 29.08
N GLU A 127 -13.76 48.64 29.84
CA GLU A 127 -13.89 49.58 30.95
C GLU A 127 -13.26 50.91 30.53
#